data_27ea5c77a35c584c43f44658c78a916f
#
_entry.id   27ea5c77a35c584c43f44658c78a916f
#
_cell.length_a   1.000
_cell.length_b   1.000
_cell.length_c   1.000
_cell.angle_alpha   90.00
_cell.angle_beta   90.00
_cell.angle_gamma   90.00
#
_symmetry.space_group_name_H-M   'P 1'
#
loop_
_entity.id
_entity.type
_entity.pdbx_description
1 polymer ?
#
loop_
_entity_poly.entity_id
_entity_poly.type
_entity_poly.pdbx_seq_one_letter_code
_entity_poly.pdbx_strand_id
1 'polypeptide(L)'
;MQLMWLSGPTGRIQTVSITSATIVRAALALAVFLVVMGFLLNLLGLRIAVEHSPELARSLGGVTTESEQLKMESVYREKLESMNEAMQGTIKEIKQLESIKNKFMEIAVPAGFKDKGNGKGDSLGGPLVPLKSSDTFFRQPLDVELKAAEQDVIHLHQVVVSMQTQWQDQLNWLHALPLGIPVGGEFRYSSGFGIRNDPFTGQLAMHEGIDFSAESGTPVIASADGVVLRSSWDASYGNVIEVRHGEDYVTRYAHLRKRLVEEGDRVVRGTPLGELGSTGRS
;
A
#
# COMPACT_ATOMS: atom_id res chain seq x y z
N MET A 1 -71.78 -26.56 -53.99
CA MET A 1 -72.29 -27.39 -52.89
C MET A 1 -72.90 -26.46 -51.87
N GLN A 2 -74.18 -26.65 -51.50
CA GLN A 2 -74.84 -25.79 -50.53
C GLN A 2 -75.01 -26.60 -49.24
N LEU A 3 -74.47 -26.12 -48.17
CA LEU A 3 -74.65 -26.71 -46.84
C LEU A 3 -75.82 -25.93 -46.15
N MET A 4 -76.90 -26.63 -45.77
CA MET A 4 -78.02 -26.07 -45.05
C MET A 4 -77.85 -26.40 -43.57
N TRP A 5 -77.71 -25.38 -42.72
CA TRP A 5 -77.73 -25.55 -41.28
C TRP A 5 -79.05 -25.10 -40.70
N LEU A 6 -79.71 -25.98 -39.98
CA LEU A 6 -80.91 -25.66 -39.19
C LEU A 6 -80.40 -25.28 -37.76
N SER A 7 -80.65 -24.03 -37.40
CA SER A 7 -80.32 -23.59 -36.04
C SER A 7 -81.64 -23.31 -35.28
N GLY A 8 -81.99 -24.12 -34.27
CA GLY A 8 -83.00 -23.92 -33.25
C GLY A 8 -84.45 -24.15 -33.63
N PRO A 9 -85.37 -24.09 -32.66
CA PRO A 9 -86.76 -24.48 -32.80
C PRO A 9 -87.57 -23.47 -33.63
N THR A 10 -87.04 -22.39 -34.15
CA THR A 10 -87.73 -21.37 -34.94
C THR A 10 -87.31 -21.32 -36.42
N GLY A 11 -86.65 -22.36 -36.91
CA GLY A 11 -86.56 -22.70 -38.34
C GLY A 11 -86.03 -21.64 -39.32
N ARG A 12 -85.05 -20.77 -38.93
CA ARG A 12 -84.38 -19.92 -39.92
C ARG A 12 -83.26 -20.74 -40.62
N ILE A 13 -83.55 -21.03 -41.89
CA ILE A 13 -82.58 -21.70 -42.77
C ILE A 13 -81.49 -20.69 -43.19
N GLN A 14 -80.33 -20.85 -42.74
CA GLN A 14 -79.14 -20.12 -43.29
C GLN A 14 -78.50 -21.01 -44.35
N THR A 15 -78.55 -20.58 -45.58
CA THR A 15 -77.84 -21.26 -46.68
C THR A 15 -76.49 -20.61 -46.89
N VAL A 16 -75.46 -21.35 -46.61
CA VAL A 16 -74.07 -20.94 -46.95
C VAL A 16 -73.68 -21.55 -48.28
N SER A 17 -73.53 -20.71 -49.28
CA SER A 17 -73.09 -21.16 -50.63
C SER A 17 -71.59 -21.35 -50.61
N ILE A 18 -71.13 -22.61 -50.65
CA ILE A 18 -69.74 -22.93 -50.73
C ILE A 18 -69.26 -22.87 -52.17
N THR A 19 -68.71 -21.74 -52.57
CA THR A 19 -68.07 -21.56 -53.88
C THR A 19 -66.61 -21.96 -53.77
N SER A 20 -65.97 -22.34 -54.88
CA SER A 20 -64.52 -22.67 -54.94
C SER A 20 -63.65 -21.53 -54.36
N ALA A 21 -64.13 -20.29 -54.53
CA ALA A 21 -63.44 -19.12 -54.00
C ALA A 21 -63.49 -19.03 -52.44
N THR A 22 -64.59 -19.52 -51.79
CA THR A 22 -64.74 -19.55 -50.32
C THR A 22 -63.80 -20.64 -49.73
N ILE A 23 -63.67 -21.77 -50.40
CA ILE A 23 -62.74 -22.85 -49.98
C ILE A 23 -61.29 -22.37 -50.06
N VAL A 24 -60.92 -21.71 -51.15
CA VAL A 24 -59.58 -21.16 -51.32
C VAL A 24 -59.23 -20.09 -50.26
N ARG A 25 -60.22 -19.19 -49.99
CA ARG A 25 -60.01 -18.15 -48.92
C ARG A 25 -59.88 -18.78 -47.54
N ALA A 26 -60.68 -19.80 -47.24
CA ALA A 26 -60.58 -20.50 -45.94
C ALA A 26 -59.32 -21.27 -45.80
N ALA A 27 -58.81 -21.93 -46.88
CA ALA A 27 -57.51 -22.61 -46.86
C ALA A 27 -56.39 -21.63 -46.73
N LEU A 28 -56.40 -20.49 -47.40
CA LEU A 28 -55.40 -19.43 -47.27
C LEU A 28 -55.42 -18.81 -45.87
N ALA A 29 -56.56 -18.55 -45.29
CA ALA A 29 -56.69 -18.06 -43.92
C ALA A 29 -56.12 -19.08 -42.90
N LEU A 30 -56.39 -20.37 -43.10
CA LEU A 30 -55.84 -21.43 -42.25
C LEU A 30 -54.34 -21.54 -42.39
N ALA A 31 -53.80 -21.45 -43.61
CA ALA A 31 -52.37 -21.46 -43.84
C ALA A 31 -51.67 -20.27 -43.15
N VAL A 32 -52.22 -19.06 -43.29
CA VAL A 32 -51.70 -17.88 -42.61
C VAL A 32 -51.74 -18.04 -41.08
N PHE A 33 -52.86 -18.57 -40.56
CA PHE A 33 -53.00 -18.83 -39.12
C PHE A 33 -51.98 -19.84 -38.61
N LEU A 34 -51.70 -20.92 -39.34
CA LEU A 34 -50.69 -21.92 -38.97
C LEU A 34 -49.29 -21.35 -39.02
N VAL A 35 -48.95 -20.51 -40.00
CA VAL A 35 -47.66 -19.82 -40.08
C VAL A 35 -47.48 -18.86 -38.90
N VAL A 36 -48.48 -18.04 -38.58
CA VAL A 36 -48.42 -17.10 -37.44
C VAL A 36 -48.34 -17.85 -36.12
N MET A 37 -49.09 -18.94 -35.96
CA MET A 37 -49.04 -19.76 -34.75
C MET A 37 -47.68 -20.48 -34.61
N GLY A 38 -47.13 -21.00 -35.72
CA GLY A 38 -45.77 -21.59 -35.73
C GLY A 38 -44.71 -20.56 -35.35
N PHE A 39 -44.80 -19.33 -35.83
CA PHE A 39 -43.91 -18.24 -35.46
C PHE A 39 -44.04 -17.86 -33.98
N LEU A 40 -45.26 -17.74 -33.46
CA LEU A 40 -45.53 -17.47 -32.04
C LEU A 40 -45.01 -18.59 -31.13
N LEU A 41 -45.21 -19.87 -31.51
CA LEU A 41 -44.70 -21.01 -30.76
C LEU A 41 -43.18 -21.07 -30.78
N ASN A 42 -42.56 -20.70 -31.91
CA ASN A 42 -41.10 -20.61 -32.04
C ASN A 42 -40.56 -19.51 -31.10
N LEU A 43 -41.15 -18.31 -31.10
CA LEU A 43 -40.80 -17.22 -30.20
C LEU A 43 -40.96 -17.61 -28.72
N LEU A 44 -42.09 -18.26 -28.39
CA LEU A 44 -42.34 -18.71 -27.01
C LEU A 44 -41.35 -19.83 -26.58
N GLY A 45 -41.09 -20.79 -27.47
CA GLY A 45 -40.14 -21.87 -27.25
C GLY A 45 -38.72 -21.35 -27.09
N LEU A 46 -38.32 -20.36 -27.88
CA LEU A 46 -37.01 -19.71 -27.79
C LEU A 46 -36.87 -18.94 -26.46
N ARG A 47 -37.94 -18.27 -26.04
CA ARG A 47 -37.95 -17.54 -24.75
C ARG A 47 -37.82 -18.48 -23.57
N ILE A 48 -38.54 -19.61 -23.57
CA ILE A 48 -38.46 -20.64 -22.52
C ILE A 48 -37.09 -21.36 -22.54
N ALA A 49 -36.56 -21.64 -23.72
CA ALA A 49 -35.28 -22.28 -23.89
C ALA A 49 -34.13 -21.39 -23.38
N VAL A 50 -34.19 -20.08 -23.65
CA VAL A 50 -33.23 -19.08 -23.16
C VAL A 50 -33.27 -18.97 -21.64
N GLU A 51 -34.47 -19.06 -21.06
CA GLU A 51 -34.65 -18.93 -19.61
C GLU A 51 -34.16 -20.17 -18.81
N HIS A 52 -34.24 -21.38 -19.44
CA HIS A 52 -33.87 -22.64 -18.78
C HIS A 52 -32.48 -23.20 -19.19
N SER A 53 -31.85 -22.68 -20.25
CA SER A 53 -30.57 -23.16 -20.76
C SER A 53 -29.69 -22.01 -21.24
N PRO A 54 -28.95 -21.37 -20.32
CA PRO A 54 -28.11 -20.21 -20.66
C PRO A 54 -27.01 -20.51 -21.68
N GLU A 55 -26.57 -21.76 -21.80
CA GLU A 55 -25.58 -22.17 -22.81
C GLU A 55 -26.13 -22.13 -24.24
N LEU A 56 -27.39 -22.46 -24.43
CA LEU A 56 -28.10 -22.33 -25.71
C LEU A 56 -28.29 -20.87 -26.12
N ALA A 57 -28.53 -19.99 -25.15
CA ALA A 57 -28.67 -18.56 -25.40
C ALA A 57 -27.35 -17.94 -25.91
N ARG A 58 -26.20 -18.38 -25.39
CA ARG A 58 -24.88 -17.95 -25.84
C ARG A 58 -24.55 -18.43 -27.25
N SER A 59 -24.98 -19.64 -27.63
CA SER A 59 -24.74 -20.19 -28.97
C SER A 59 -25.59 -19.56 -30.06
N LEU A 60 -26.74 -18.97 -29.68
CA LEU A 60 -27.74 -18.42 -30.62
C LEU A 60 -27.66 -16.89 -30.82
N GLY A 61 -26.58 -16.22 -30.29
CA GLY A 61 -26.33 -14.82 -30.62
C GLY A 61 -26.37 -13.83 -29.47
N GLY A 62 -26.04 -14.29 -28.23
CA GLY A 62 -25.63 -13.36 -27.19
C GLY A 62 -26.73 -12.57 -26.48
N VAL A 63 -27.93 -13.13 -26.39
CA VAL A 63 -28.98 -12.54 -25.54
C VAL A 63 -28.71 -12.94 -24.08
N THR A 64 -28.08 -12.06 -23.33
CA THR A 64 -27.94 -12.22 -21.88
C THR A 64 -29.31 -12.02 -21.22
N THR A 65 -29.70 -12.95 -20.35
CA THR A 65 -30.91 -12.79 -19.54
C THR A 65 -30.72 -11.68 -18.52
N GLU A 66 -31.80 -10.96 -18.16
CA GLU A 66 -31.80 -9.90 -17.16
C GLU A 66 -31.16 -10.38 -15.83
N SER A 67 -31.39 -11.63 -15.45
CA SER A 67 -30.81 -12.28 -14.27
C SER A 67 -29.28 -12.49 -14.38
N GLU A 68 -28.75 -12.76 -15.58
CA GLU A 68 -27.30 -12.86 -15.81
C GLU A 68 -26.63 -11.47 -15.84
N GLN A 69 -27.30 -10.46 -16.38
CA GLN A 69 -26.82 -9.09 -16.33
C GLN A 69 -26.71 -8.58 -14.90
N LEU A 70 -27.72 -8.82 -14.06
CA LEU A 70 -27.72 -8.45 -12.65
C LEU A 70 -26.62 -9.18 -11.86
N LYS A 71 -26.41 -10.47 -12.14
CA LYS A 71 -25.30 -11.23 -11.53
C LYS A 71 -23.94 -10.71 -11.96
N MET A 72 -23.74 -10.42 -13.25
CA MET A 72 -22.50 -9.84 -13.73
C MET A 72 -22.26 -8.46 -13.12
N GLU A 73 -23.28 -7.61 -13.07
CA GLU A 73 -23.17 -6.29 -12.46
C GLU A 73 -22.80 -6.38 -10.98
N SER A 74 -23.38 -7.29 -10.21
CA SER A 74 -23.03 -7.49 -8.81
C SER A 74 -21.59 -7.95 -8.62
N VAL A 75 -21.11 -8.88 -9.45
CA VAL A 75 -19.71 -9.35 -9.42
C VAL A 75 -18.73 -8.24 -9.81
N TYR A 76 -19.05 -7.45 -10.83
CA TYR A 76 -18.20 -6.31 -11.21
C TYR A 76 -18.20 -5.22 -10.15
N ARG A 77 -19.32 -4.95 -9.51
CA ARG A 77 -19.42 -3.96 -8.44
C ARG A 77 -18.59 -4.39 -7.22
N GLU A 78 -18.68 -5.65 -6.81
CA GLU A 78 -17.89 -6.22 -5.72
C GLU A 78 -16.38 -6.12 -6.02
N LYS A 79 -15.97 -6.45 -7.27
CA LYS A 79 -14.57 -6.33 -7.68
C LYS A 79 -14.06 -4.88 -7.72
N LEU A 80 -14.87 -3.96 -8.22
CA LEU A 80 -14.52 -2.54 -8.22
C LEU A 80 -14.39 -1.99 -6.80
N GLU A 81 -15.21 -2.42 -5.87
CA GLU A 81 -15.17 -2.04 -4.46
C GLU A 81 -13.90 -2.56 -3.80
N SER A 82 -13.56 -3.84 -4.01
CA SER A 82 -12.30 -4.45 -3.54
C SER A 82 -11.06 -3.72 -4.09
N MET A 83 -11.04 -3.41 -5.39
CA MET A 83 -9.95 -2.65 -6.01
C MET A 83 -9.85 -1.22 -5.43
N ASN A 84 -10.98 -0.56 -5.21
CA ASN A 84 -11.00 0.77 -4.62
C ASN A 84 -10.47 0.77 -3.18
N GLU A 85 -10.84 -0.22 -2.37
CA GLU A 85 -10.32 -0.40 -1.01
C GLU A 85 -8.80 -0.62 -1.02
N ALA A 86 -8.30 -1.52 -1.87
CA ALA A 86 -6.86 -1.76 -2.02
C ALA A 86 -6.11 -0.51 -2.47
N MET A 87 -6.68 0.26 -3.40
CA MET A 87 -6.10 1.52 -3.88
C MET A 87 -6.09 2.60 -2.78
N GLN A 88 -7.15 2.73 -1.98
CA GLN A 88 -7.20 3.65 -0.84
C GLN A 88 -6.17 3.26 0.23
N GLY A 89 -6.01 1.96 0.48
CA GLY A 89 -4.94 1.43 1.33
C GLY A 89 -3.55 1.87 0.84
N THR A 90 -3.27 1.65 -0.45
CA THR A 90 -1.99 2.03 -1.08
C THR A 90 -1.72 3.54 -1.00
N ILE A 91 -2.73 4.38 -1.21
CA ILE A 91 -2.61 5.84 -1.08
C ILE A 91 -2.23 6.24 0.36
N LYS A 92 -2.82 5.58 1.35
CA LYS A 92 -2.50 5.81 2.77
C LYS A 92 -1.05 5.47 3.08
N GLU A 93 -0.56 4.32 2.56
CA GLU A 93 0.83 3.89 2.74
C GLU A 93 1.83 4.84 2.04
N ILE A 94 1.51 5.32 0.84
CA ILE A 94 2.33 6.32 0.14
C ILE A 94 2.46 7.60 0.96
N LYS A 95 1.39 8.09 1.59
CA LYS A 95 1.46 9.26 2.48
C LYS A 95 2.33 9.02 3.71
N GLN A 96 2.32 7.79 4.24
CA GLN A 96 3.22 7.42 5.33
C GLN A 96 4.68 7.40 4.87
N LEU A 97 4.97 6.87 3.67
CA LEU A 97 6.32 6.91 3.08
C LEU A 97 6.82 8.35 2.88
N GLU A 98 5.97 9.29 2.46
CA GLU A 98 6.34 10.72 2.41
C GLU A 98 6.74 11.27 3.78
N SER A 99 6.01 10.90 4.83
CA SER A 99 6.35 11.28 6.21
C SER A 99 7.72 10.71 6.63
N ILE A 100 7.98 9.45 6.30
CA ILE A 100 9.26 8.78 6.58
C ILE A 100 10.40 9.46 5.81
N LYS A 101 10.21 9.73 4.52
CA LYS A 101 11.17 10.47 3.69
C LYS A 101 11.52 11.83 4.31
N ASN A 102 10.53 12.57 4.79
CA ASN A 102 10.76 13.89 5.39
C ASN A 102 11.59 13.79 6.69
N LYS A 103 11.31 12.80 7.53
CA LYS A 103 12.12 12.52 8.72
C LYS A 103 13.56 12.12 8.35
N PHE A 104 13.72 11.31 7.32
CA PHE A 104 15.05 10.93 6.82
C PHE A 104 15.84 12.14 6.35
N MET A 105 15.21 13.04 5.57
CA MET A 105 15.85 14.27 5.13
C MET A 105 16.19 15.21 6.28
N GLU A 106 15.42 15.21 7.35
CA GLU A 106 15.71 16.01 8.54
C GLU A 106 16.96 15.51 9.29
N ILE A 107 17.15 14.20 9.33
CA ILE A 107 18.30 13.56 10.01
C ILE A 107 19.55 13.57 9.13
N ALA A 108 19.42 13.29 7.85
CA ALA A 108 20.54 13.09 6.93
C ALA A 108 21.12 14.40 6.39
N VAL A 109 20.36 15.52 6.43
CA VAL A 109 20.84 16.82 5.93
C VAL A 109 21.18 17.72 7.09
N PRO A 110 22.49 18.04 7.31
CA PRO A 110 22.89 19.04 8.31
C PRO A 110 22.15 20.36 8.09
N ALA A 111 21.84 21.04 9.18
CA ALA A 111 21.02 22.27 9.18
C ALA A 111 21.54 23.40 8.25
N GLY A 112 22.79 23.33 7.81
CA GLY A 112 23.41 24.27 6.89
C GLY A 112 23.17 24.00 5.40
N PHE A 113 22.65 22.82 5.05
CA PHE A 113 22.37 22.39 3.67
C PHE A 113 20.87 22.32 3.35
N LYS A 114 20.02 22.87 4.20
CA LYS A 114 18.61 23.08 3.83
C LYS A 114 18.60 24.10 2.70
N ASP A 115 18.63 23.55 1.51
CA ASP A 115 18.56 24.33 0.28
C ASP A 115 17.35 25.25 0.34
N LYS A 116 17.59 26.55 0.21
CA LYS A 116 16.56 27.54 -0.05
C LYS A 116 16.06 27.42 -1.48
N GLY A 117 16.06 26.20 -1.98
CA GLY A 117 15.61 25.85 -3.30
C GLY A 117 14.11 26.06 -3.43
N ASN A 118 13.76 27.27 -3.80
CA ASN A 118 12.52 27.57 -4.52
C ASN A 118 12.66 26.98 -5.94
N GLY A 119 13.19 25.77 -6.02
CA GLY A 119 13.29 24.97 -7.21
C GLY A 119 11.98 24.23 -7.37
N LYS A 120 11.19 24.58 -8.37
CA LYS A 120 10.36 23.60 -9.07
C LYS A 120 11.27 22.40 -9.30
N GLY A 121 11.20 21.42 -8.42
CA GLY A 121 11.91 20.17 -8.59
C GLY A 121 11.43 19.60 -9.91
N ASP A 122 12.27 19.70 -10.93
CA ASP A 122 12.21 18.76 -12.03
C ASP A 122 12.37 17.39 -11.38
N SER A 123 11.26 16.81 -11.05
CA SER A 123 11.13 15.42 -10.75
C SER A 123 11.69 14.69 -11.97
N LEU A 124 12.92 14.26 -11.89
CA LEU A 124 13.50 13.31 -12.82
C LEU A 124 12.64 12.05 -12.70
N GLY A 125 11.56 12.05 -13.49
CA GLY A 125 10.76 10.86 -13.69
C GLY A 125 11.69 9.75 -14.14
N GLY A 126 11.59 8.58 -13.53
CA GLY A 126 12.24 7.38 -14.03
C GLY A 126 11.90 7.18 -15.52
N PRO A 127 12.59 6.26 -16.20
CA PRO A 127 12.37 6.03 -17.62
C PRO A 127 10.88 5.83 -17.87
N LEU A 128 10.33 6.63 -18.76
CA LEU A 128 8.93 6.55 -19.19
C LEU A 128 8.74 5.13 -19.73
N VAL A 129 8.07 4.28 -18.97
CA VAL A 129 7.61 2.99 -19.48
C VAL A 129 6.41 3.33 -20.35
N PRO A 130 6.53 3.27 -21.70
CA PRO A 130 5.40 3.55 -22.56
C PRO A 130 4.31 2.53 -22.21
N LEU A 131 3.13 3.01 -21.87
CA LEU A 131 1.94 2.19 -21.87
C LEU A 131 1.89 1.50 -23.22
N LYS A 132 2.02 0.17 -23.26
CA LYS A 132 1.82 -0.62 -24.47
C LYS A 132 0.50 -0.15 -25.06
N SER A 133 0.57 0.34 -26.29
CA SER A 133 -0.55 0.91 -27.01
C SER A 133 -1.81 0.04 -26.87
N SER A 134 -2.91 0.69 -26.69
CA SER A 134 -4.26 0.18 -26.46
C SER A 134 -4.81 -0.85 -27.48
N ASP A 135 -4.03 -1.27 -28.46
CA ASP A 135 -4.47 -2.21 -29.48
C ASP A 135 -4.67 -3.65 -28.97
N THR A 136 -4.19 -3.94 -27.75
CA THR A 136 -4.41 -5.23 -27.08
C THR A 136 -5.62 -5.24 -26.13
N PHE A 137 -6.15 -4.08 -25.77
CA PHE A 137 -7.25 -3.96 -24.80
C PHE A 137 -8.56 -4.62 -25.28
N PHE A 138 -8.75 -4.85 -26.56
CA PHE A 138 -10.01 -5.38 -27.11
C PHE A 138 -9.98 -6.88 -27.45
N ARG A 139 -8.92 -7.61 -27.06
CA ARG A 139 -8.77 -9.04 -27.44
C ARG A 139 -9.03 -10.04 -26.32
N GLN A 140 -9.11 -9.59 -25.07
CA GLN A 140 -9.39 -10.50 -23.96
C GLN A 140 -10.77 -10.23 -23.36
N PRO A 141 -11.45 -11.26 -22.84
CA PRO A 141 -12.68 -11.10 -22.10
C PRO A 141 -12.47 -10.12 -20.92
N LEU A 142 -13.42 -9.22 -20.69
CA LEU A 142 -13.35 -8.18 -19.66
C LEU A 142 -13.05 -8.73 -18.27
N ASP A 143 -13.53 -9.93 -17.96
CA ASP A 143 -13.28 -10.62 -16.69
C ASP A 143 -11.79 -10.98 -16.48
N VAL A 144 -11.05 -11.27 -17.57
CA VAL A 144 -9.62 -11.56 -17.52
C VAL A 144 -8.82 -10.28 -17.28
N GLU A 145 -9.17 -9.20 -17.98
CA GLU A 145 -8.53 -7.89 -17.79
C GLU A 145 -8.78 -7.34 -16.37
N LEU A 146 -9.98 -7.50 -15.84
CA LEU A 146 -10.33 -7.05 -14.50
C LEU A 146 -9.59 -7.86 -13.42
N LYS A 147 -9.43 -9.19 -13.61
CA LYS A 147 -8.62 -10.02 -12.70
C LYS A 147 -7.14 -9.64 -12.73
N ALA A 148 -6.60 -9.35 -13.91
CA ALA A 148 -5.23 -8.89 -14.04
C ALA A 148 -5.01 -7.56 -13.31
N ALA A 149 -5.90 -6.59 -13.52
CA ALA A 149 -5.86 -5.29 -12.83
C ALA A 149 -5.98 -5.42 -11.30
N GLU A 150 -6.85 -6.32 -10.83
CA GLU A 150 -6.98 -6.64 -9.39
C GLU A 150 -5.66 -7.18 -8.80
N GLN A 151 -5.01 -8.12 -9.52
CA GLN A 151 -3.73 -8.68 -9.11
C GLN A 151 -2.62 -7.63 -9.12
N ASP A 152 -2.59 -6.75 -10.11
CA ASP A 152 -1.62 -5.65 -10.19
C ASP A 152 -1.77 -4.68 -9.02
N VAL A 153 -2.99 -4.33 -8.62
CA VAL A 153 -3.26 -3.47 -7.46
C VAL A 153 -2.82 -4.13 -6.16
N ILE A 154 -3.10 -5.43 -5.97
CA ILE A 154 -2.66 -6.19 -4.80
C ILE A 154 -1.14 -6.26 -4.75
N HIS A 155 -0.48 -6.54 -5.87
CA HIS A 155 0.97 -6.59 -5.95
C HIS A 155 1.60 -5.23 -5.64
N LEU A 156 1.08 -4.14 -6.20
CA LEU A 156 1.53 -2.79 -5.91
C LEU A 156 1.42 -2.46 -4.42
N HIS A 157 0.30 -2.81 -3.80
CA HIS A 157 0.11 -2.62 -2.35
C HIS A 157 1.17 -3.37 -1.54
N GLN A 158 1.47 -4.63 -1.87
CA GLN A 158 2.51 -5.42 -1.19
C GLN A 158 3.90 -4.79 -1.34
N VAL A 159 4.23 -4.29 -2.54
CA VAL A 159 5.51 -3.59 -2.79
C VAL A 159 5.61 -2.33 -1.93
N VAL A 160 4.57 -1.52 -1.86
CA VAL A 160 4.55 -0.29 -1.06
C VAL A 160 4.71 -0.60 0.44
N VAL A 161 4.01 -1.59 0.97
CA VAL A 161 4.11 -2.03 2.37
C VAL A 161 5.52 -2.54 2.68
N SER A 162 6.12 -3.34 1.79
CA SER A 162 7.49 -3.83 1.99
C SER A 162 8.53 -2.70 1.99
N MET A 163 8.38 -1.72 1.09
CA MET A 163 9.23 -0.53 1.08
C MET A 163 9.10 0.27 2.38
N GLN A 164 7.88 0.45 2.88
CA GLN A 164 7.64 1.16 4.13
C GLN A 164 8.36 0.50 5.31
N THR A 165 8.27 -0.82 5.42
CA THR A 165 8.96 -1.59 6.47
C THR A 165 10.47 -1.41 6.37
N GLN A 166 11.06 -1.58 5.17
CA GLN A 166 12.49 -1.40 4.95
C GLN A 166 12.97 0.01 5.32
N TRP A 167 12.21 1.03 4.96
CA TRP A 167 12.57 2.42 5.26
C TRP A 167 12.45 2.72 6.75
N GLN A 168 11.45 2.15 7.42
CA GLN A 168 11.32 2.28 8.87
C GLN A 168 12.49 1.63 9.60
N ASP A 169 12.92 0.45 9.17
CA ASP A 169 14.08 -0.24 9.73
C ASP A 169 15.36 0.56 9.50
N GLN A 170 15.54 1.15 8.32
CA GLN A 170 16.66 2.04 8.04
C GLN A 170 16.67 3.30 8.90
N LEU A 171 15.50 3.90 9.15
CA LEU A 171 15.38 5.03 10.06
C LEU A 171 15.77 4.63 11.48
N ASN A 172 15.25 3.52 11.96
CA ASN A 172 15.57 3.02 13.30
C ASN A 172 17.08 2.77 13.43
N TRP A 173 17.71 2.20 12.41
CA TRP A 173 19.16 2.02 12.36
C TRP A 173 19.90 3.35 12.39
N LEU A 174 19.49 4.36 11.60
CA LEU A 174 20.08 5.70 11.61
C LEU A 174 19.97 6.41 12.96
N HIS A 175 18.84 6.25 13.63
CA HIS A 175 18.63 6.78 14.98
C HIS A 175 19.57 6.12 16.00
N ALA A 176 19.87 4.84 15.80
CA ALA A 176 20.79 4.08 16.65
C ALA A 176 22.27 4.35 16.35
N LEU A 177 22.62 4.98 15.20
CA LEU A 177 24.02 5.33 14.93
C LEU A 177 24.51 6.49 15.81
N PRO A 178 25.63 6.34 16.55
CA PRO A 178 26.16 7.37 17.44
C PRO A 178 26.90 8.46 16.66
N LEU A 179 26.18 9.24 15.86
CA LEU A 179 26.70 10.32 15.03
C LEU A 179 26.68 11.68 15.73
N GLY A 180 26.00 11.78 16.86
CA GLY A 180 25.89 13.03 17.63
C GLY A 180 27.14 13.32 18.43
N ILE A 181 27.54 14.62 18.48
CA ILE A 181 28.59 15.08 19.40
C ILE A 181 28.03 14.98 20.81
N PRO A 182 28.76 14.35 21.77
CA PRO A 182 28.26 14.05 23.11
C PRO A 182 28.30 15.24 24.09
N VAL A 183 28.56 16.44 23.63
CA VAL A 183 28.67 17.64 24.48
C VAL A 183 27.66 18.70 24.00
N GLY A 184 26.81 19.16 24.92
CA GLY A 184 25.73 20.11 24.64
C GLY A 184 26.15 21.55 24.92
N GLY A 185 27.16 22.08 24.21
CA GLY A 185 27.62 23.45 24.38
C GLY A 185 28.92 23.73 23.68
N GLU A 186 29.61 24.79 24.08
CA GLU A 186 30.96 25.06 23.57
C GLU A 186 31.96 24.06 24.17
N PHE A 187 32.76 23.44 23.33
CA PHE A 187 33.76 22.45 23.71
C PHE A 187 35.02 22.56 22.84
N ARG A 188 36.08 21.99 23.32
CA ARG A 188 37.30 21.79 22.56
C ARG A 188 37.62 20.31 22.50
N TYR A 189 37.99 19.83 21.33
CA TYR A 189 38.56 18.50 21.15
C TYR A 189 40.00 18.48 21.73
N SER A 190 40.23 17.67 22.76
CA SER A 190 41.51 17.70 23.50
C SER A 190 42.38 16.51 23.18
N SER A 191 41.86 15.33 22.90
CA SER A 191 42.65 14.16 22.54
C SER A 191 41.89 13.15 21.69
N GLY A 192 42.61 12.51 20.76
CA GLY A 192 42.07 11.53 19.81
C GLY A 192 42.24 10.09 20.30
N PHE A 193 41.53 9.21 19.57
CA PHE A 193 41.69 7.77 19.64
C PHE A 193 43.06 7.34 19.13
N GLY A 194 43.67 6.34 19.77
CA GLY A 194 44.92 5.73 19.28
C GLY A 194 46.02 5.67 20.30
N ILE A 195 47.22 5.28 19.85
CA ILE A 195 48.42 5.12 20.68
C ILE A 195 48.97 6.50 21.01
N ARG A 196 49.15 6.77 22.32
CA ARG A 196 49.74 8.00 22.84
C ARG A 196 50.55 7.72 24.12
N ASN A 197 51.37 8.66 24.53
CA ASN A 197 51.97 8.58 25.87
C ASN A 197 50.86 8.83 26.92
N ASP A 198 50.75 7.94 27.87
CA ASP A 198 49.87 8.10 29.04
C ASP A 198 50.32 9.33 29.83
N PRO A 199 49.43 10.31 30.09
CA PRO A 199 49.83 11.56 30.72
C PRO A 199 50.26 11.41 32.17
N PHE A 200 49.99 10.28 32.82
CA PHE A 200 50.38 10.01 34.21
C PHE A 200 51.64 9.20 34.36
N THR A 201 51.86 8.23 33.47
CA THR A 201 53.01 7.30 33.55
C THR A 201 54.11 7.59 32.53
N GLY A 202 53.82 8.36 31.48
CA GLY A 202 54.69 8.60 30.33
C GLY A 202 54.90 7.40 29.42
N GLN A 203 54.30 6.24 29.70
CA GLN A 203 54.41 5.02 28.90
C GLN A 203 53.45 5.08 27.70
N LEU A 204 53.79 4.37 26.63
CA LEU A 204 52.90 4.20 25.50
C LEU A 204 51.66 3.42 25.93
N ALA A 205 50.48 3.99 25.69
CA ALA A 205 49.19 3.38 26.01
C ALA A 205 48.18 3.63 24.86
N MET A 206 47.26 2.73 24.73
CA MET A 206 46.12 2.88 23.79
C MET A 206 45.03 3.71 24.45
N HIS A 207 44.65 4.80 23.79
CA HIS A 207 43.47 5.58 24.14
C HIS A 207 42.28 5.07 23.32
N GLU A 208 41.32 4.44 23.98
CA GLU A 208 40.17 3.79 23.36
C GLU A 208 38.95 4.74 23.17
N GLY A 209 39.21 6.03 23.25
CA GLY A 209 38.16 7.04 23.16
C GLY A 209 38.62 8.34 22.54
N ILE A 210 37.78 9.33 22.62
CA ILE A 210 38.07 10.73 22.27
C ILE A 210 37.70 11.63 23.45
N ASP A 211 38.58 12.60 23.74
CA ASP A 211 38.45 13.49 24.87
C ASP A 211 37.88 14.87 24.42
N PHE A 212 36.82 15.29 25.08
CA PHE A 212 36.24 16.61 24.94
C PHE A 212 36.46 17.43 26.22
N SER A 213 36.92 18.65 26.08
CA SER A 213 37.12 19.59 27.17
C SER A 213 36.14 20.74 27.05
N ALA A 214 35.44 21.02 28.15
CA ALA A 214 34.49 22.13 28.29
C ALA A 214 34.42 22.57 29.77
N GLU A 215 33.64 23.58 30.08
CA GLU A 215 33.41 23.98 31.46
C GLU A 215 32.79 22.85 32.29
N SER A 216 33.22 22.71 33.55
CA SER A 216 32.64 21.71 34.46
C SER A 216 31.15 21.98 34.67
N GLY A 217 30.33 20.96 34.48
CA GLY A 217 28.87 21.07 34.50
C GLY A 217 28.21 21.24 33.15
N THR A 218 28.98 21.37 32.05
CA THR A 218 28.42 21.32 30.67
C THR A 218 27.64 20.02 30.48
N PRO A 219 26.44 20.06 29.87
CA PRO A 219 25.67 18.86 29.64
C PRO A 219 26.39 17.86 28.73
N VAL A 220 26.48 16.62 29.16
CA VAL A 220 26.87 15.48 28.34
C VAL A 220 25.62 14.79 27.85
N ILE A 221 25.48 14.64 26.54
CA ILE A 221 24.26 14.22 25.86
C ILE A 221 24.46 12.91 25.09
N ALA A 222 23.38 12.16 24.90
CA ALA A 222 23.37 10.94 24.15
C ALA A 222 23.71 11.16 22.66
N SER A 223 24.68 10.41 22.12
CA SER A 223 25.11 10.50 20.73
C SER A 223 24.10 9.87 19.74
N ALA A 224 23.21 8.99 20.23
CA ALA A 224 22.16 8.30 19.47
C ALA A 224 21.04 7.85 20.39
N ASP A 225 19.97 7.34 19.80
CA ASP A 225 18.87 6.69 20.52
C ASP A 225 19.37 5.37 21.12
N GLY A 226 18.92 5.03 22.33
CA GLY A 226 19.38 3.79 22.97
C GLY A 226 18.77 3.52 24.33
N VAL A 227 19.37 2.53 25.01
CA VAL A 227 19.03 2.14 26.37
C VAL A 227 20.29 2.18 27.23
N VAL A 228 20.20 2.78 28.40
CA VAL A 228 21.30 2.84 29.36
C VAL A 228 21.59 1.44 29.90
N LEU A 229 22.78 0.92 29.59
CA LEU A 229 23.23 -0.38 30.07
C LEU A 229 23.83 -0.30 31.48
N ARG A 230 24.49 0.82 31.78
CA ARG A 230 25.18 1.04 33.01
C ARG A 230 25.19 2.50 33.39
N SER A 231 24.92 2.80 34.64
CA SER A 231 25.08 4.12 35.23
C SER A 231 25.65 3.94 36.63
N SER A 232 26.98 3.98 36.78
CA SER A 232 27.63 3.62 38.03
C SER A 232 28.94 4.39 38.24
N TRP A 233 29.59 4.20 39.40
CA TRP A 233 30.93 4.63 39.67
C TRP A 233 31.92 3.54 39.27
N ASP A 234 33.04 3.95 38.67
CA ASP A 234 34.16 3.10 38.29
C ASP A 234 35.49 3.73 38.77
N ALA A 235 36.43 2.93 39.23
CA ALA A 235 37.69 3.47 39.78
C ALA A 235 38.54 4.19 38.73
N SER A 236 38.51 3.75 37.47
CA SER A 236 39.24 4.35 36.37
C SER A 236 38.46 5.45 35.67
N TYR A 237 37.18 5.19 35.36
CA TYR A 237 36.32 6.08 34.59
C TYR A 237 35.53 7.08 35.42
N GLY A 238 35.58 7.00 36.77
CA GLY A 238 34.77 7.84 37.65
C GLY A 238 33.28 7.56 37.51
N ASN A 239 32.47 8.60 37.49
CA ASN A 239 31.06 8.44 37.09
C ASN A 239 31.00 8.10 35.60
N VAL A 240 30.44 6.94 35.28
CA VAL A 240 30.38 6.41 33.92
C VAL A 240 28.95 6.01 33.56
N ILE A 241 28.58 6.28 32.33
CA ILE A 241 27.33 5.85 31.71
C ILE A 241 27.67 5.12 30.41
N GLU A 242 27.06 3.97 30.20
CA GLU A 242 27.12 3.21 28.95
C GLU A 242 25.73 3.10 28.37
N VAL A 243 25.61 3.40 27.08
CA VAL A 243 24.32 3.37 26.32
C VAL A 243 24.46 2.42 25.16
N ARG A 244 23.56 1.45 25.06
CA ARG A 244 23.46 0.55 23.92
C ARG A 244 22.52 1.14 22.87
N HIS A 245 23.00 1.20 21.64
CA HIS A 245 22.33 1.74 20.47
C HIS A 245 22.03 0.59 19.49
N GLY A 246 20.80 0.14 19.45
CA GLY A 246 20.44 -1.06 18.69
C GLY A 246 21.19 -2.30 19.14
N GLU A 247 21.66 -3.13 18.21
CA GLU A 247 22.36 -4.37 18.48
C GLU A 247 23.89 -4.23 18.41
N ASP A 248 24.41 -3.22 17.67
CA ASP A 248 25.81 -3.21 17.24
C ASP A 248 26.71 -2.21 18.00
N TYR A 249 26.14 -1.17 18.62
CA TYR A 249 26.91 -0.06 19.15
C TYR A 249 26.68 0.16 20.64
N VAL A 250 27.76 0.43 21.35
CA VAL A 250 27.72 0.90 22.74
C VAL A 250 28.60 2.16 22.84
N THR A 251 28.04 3.23 23.40
CA THR A 251 28.85 4.43 23.75
C THR A 251 29.07 4.50 25.23
N ARG A 252 30.26 4.98 25.62
CA ARG A 252 30.65 5.20 27.00
C ARG A 252 30.97 6.68 27.24
N TYR A 253 30.37 7.22 28.28
CA TYR A 253 30.56 8.59 28.76
C TYR A 253 31.17 8.54 30.15
N ALA A 254 32.44 8.97 30.26
CA ALA A 254 33.23 8.81 31.47
C ALA A 254 33.60 10.16 32.09
N HIS A 255 34.21 10.11 33.28
CA HIS A 255 34.70 11.26 34.04
C HIS A 255 33.65 12.30 34.40
N LEU A 256 32.38 11.89 34.43
CA LEU A 256 31.23 12.79 34.67
C LEU A 256 31.28 13.34 36.11
N ARG A 257 30.90 14.60 36.27
CA ARG A 257 30.69 15.20 37.59
C ARG A 257 29.43 14.60 38.23
N LYS A 258 28.36 14.41 37.44
CA LYS A 258 27.07 13.90 37.88
C LYS A 258 26.44 13.05 36.79
N ARG A 259 25.75 12.00 37.17
CA ARG A 259 24.90 11.16 36.29
C ARG A 259 23.46 11.59 36.47
N LEU A 260 22.70 11.70 35.37
CA LEU A 260 21.30 12.16 35.34
C LEU A 260 20.34 11.05 34.91
N VAL A 261 20.87 9.89 34.52
CA VAL A 261 20.09 8.74 34.06
C VAL A 261 20.48 7.48 34.82
N GLU A 262 19.58 6.50 34.87
CA GLU A 262 19.76 5.23 35.53
C GLU A 262 19.80 4.06 34.53
N GLU A 263 20.29 2.91 34.96
CA GLU A 263 20.27 1.70 34.16
C GLU A 263 18.85 1.31 33.77
N GLY A 264 18.63 0.97 32.49
CA GLY A 264 17.33 0.65 31.90
C GLY A 264 16.60 1.86 31.29
N ASP A 265 17.04 3.09 31.54
CA ASP A 265 16.42 4.27 30.95
C ASP A 265 16.54 4.25 29.42
N ARG A 266 15.45 4.66 28.74
CA ARG A 266 15.47 4.89 27.30
C ARG A 266 15.82 6.35 27.03
N VAL A 267 16.77 6.54 26.14
CA VAL A 267 17.28 7.86 25.75
C VAL A 267 17.18 8.02 24.24
N VAL A 268 16.97 9.25 23.80
CA VAL A 268 17.07 9.64 22.38
C VAL A 268 18.29 10.52 22.19
N ARG A 269 18.79 10.62 20.97
CA ARG A 269 19.91 11.51 20.64
C ARG A 269 19.67 12.92 21.18
N GLY A 270 20.67 13.47 21.90
CA GLY A 270 20.57 14.77 22.53
C GLY A 270 19.98 14.76 23.94
N THR A 271 19.51 13.62 24.46
CA THR A 271 19.05 13.52 25.87
C THR A 271 20.22 13.78 26.80
N PRO A 272 20.09 14.68 27.81
CA PRO A 272 21.12 14.87 28.82
C PRO A 272 21.33 13.60 29.65
N LEU A 273 22.54 13.06 29.60
CA LEU A 273 22.96 11.87 30.35
C LEU A 273 23.63 12.24 31.67
N GLY A 274 24.41 13.32 31.67
CA GLY A 274 25.19 13.75 32.83
C GLY A 274 25.78 15.13 32.65
N GLU A 275 26.62 15.51 33.59
CA GLU A 275 27.36 16.75 33.58
C GLU A 275 28.86 16.45 33.43
N LEU A 276 29.56 17.20 32.56
CA LEU A 276 30.99 17.10 32.37
C LEU A 276 31.75 17.40 33.66
N GLY A 277 32.78 16.59 33.95
CA GLY A 277 33.57 16.71 35.15
C GLY A 277 35.00 16.18 34.94
N SER A 278 35.63 15.80 36.06
CA SER A 278 36.99 15.22 36.10
C SER A 278 37.05 14.22 37.26
N THR A 279 36.19 13.19 37.23
CA THR A 279 36.14 12.14 38.26
C THR A 279 36.88 10.89 37.81
N GLY A 280 37.39 10.09 38.78
CA GLY A 280 38.23 8.94 38.48
C GLY A 280 39.64 9.35 38.07
N ARG A 281 40.24 8.61 37.12
CA ARG A 281 41.59 8.90 36.60
C ARG A 281 41.50 9.85 35.41
N SER A 282 41.38 11.14 35.70
CA SER A 282 41.20 12.19 34.68
C SER A 282 42.12 13.38 34.97
#